data_7c3b81879e865b5e834e0be707505b61
#
_entry.id   7c3b81879e865b5e834e0be707505b61
#
_cell.length_a   1.000
_cell.length_b   1.000
_cell.length_c   1.000
_cell.angle_alpha   90.00
_cell.angle_beta   90.00
_cell.angle_gamma   90.00
#
_symmetry.space_group_name_H-M   'P 1'
#
loop_
_entity.id
_entity.type
_entity.pdbx_description
1 polymer ?
#
loop_
_entity_poly.entity_id
_entity_poly.type
_entity_poly.pdbx_seq_one_letter_code
_entity_poly.pdbx_strand_id
1 'polypeptide(L)'
;MSRNHRLITKIETALDHMTSLEKSIAQFFITTDLTPEELTASQMTKRLHVSQAALTRFAKKCGFTGYRAFAFDYIHGLQEAEDNFQSINLELTKRVLMDYDALINKTYDLVDEEKLLPLANLIDRSDRVYFFGKGSSALVAQEMKLRFMRLGFICDAYSDTDGFTWANSLVNDNCLVFGFSLSGKTSSVIKALYQASQRGAKTILLTTDTETDFGDIFDVIHVSSTLSLIHISEPTRLGMI
;
A
#
# COMPACT_ATOMS: atom_id res chain seq x y z
N MET A 1 16.76 -13.52 -7.09
CA MET A 1 15.92 -13.48 -8.29
C MET A 1 14.85 -12.42 -8.10
N SER A 2 14.67 -11.60 -9.11
CA SER A 2 13.72 -10.48 -9.05
C SER A 2 12.29 -11.00 -9.16
N ARG A 3 11.41 -10.62 -8.22
CA ARG A 3 9.98 -10.94 -8.29
C ARG A 3 9.26 -9.91 -9.14
N ASN A 4 8.35 -10.36 -10.00
CA ASN A 4 7.47 -9.45 -10.74
C ASN A 4 6.42 -8.86 -9.79
N HIS A 5 6.75 -7.72 -9.18
CA HIS A 5 5.90 -7.07 -8.18
C HIS A 5 4.54 -6.62 -8.73
N ARG A 6 4.50 -6.16 -9.99
CA ARG A 6 3.24 -5.79 -10.65
C ARG A 6 2.28 -6.99 -10.75
N LEU A 7 2.83 -8.16 -11.06
CA LEU A 7 2.05 -9.39 -11.12
C LEU A 7 1.59 -9.85 -9.73
N ILE A 8 2.47 -9.74 -8.72
CA ILE A 8 2.13 -10.06 -7.33
C ILE A 8 0.95 -9.18 -6.86
N THR A 9 0.98 -7.89 -7.15
CA THR A 9 -0.13 -6.98 -6.83
C THR A 9 -1.45 -7.41 -7.48
N LYS A 10 -1.43 -7.80 -8.78
CA LYS A 10 -2.63 -8.34 -9.45
C LYS A 10 -3.16 -9.61 -8.78
N ILE A 11 -2.27 -10.50 -8.33
CA ILE A 11 -2.64 -11.71 -7.61
C ILE A 11 -3.27 -11.35 -6.26
N GLU A 12 -2.64 -10.49 -5.48
CA GLU A 12 -3.10 -10.07 -4.15
C GLU A 12 -4.48 -9.40 -4.22
N THR A 13 -4.69 -8.49 -5.17
CA THR A 13 -5.98 -7.81 -5.38
C THR A 13 -7.11 -8.79 -5.73
N ALA A 14 -6.78 -9.90 -6.37
CA ALA A 14 -7.77 -10.91 -6.76
C ALA A 14 -8.07 -11.94 -5.66
N LEU A 15 -7.32 -11.98 -4.55
CA LEU A 15 -7.43 -13.02 -3.51
C LEU A 15 -8.83 -13.17 -2.92
N ASP A 16 -9.56 -12.07 -2.73
CA ASP A 16 -10.89 -12.10 -2.10
C ASP A 16 -11.95 -12.83 -2.95
N HIS A 17 -11.72 -12.84 -4.27
CA HIS A 17 -12.60 -13.52 -5.22
C HIS A 17 -12.15 -14.95 -5.57
N MET A 18 -11.12 -15.49 -4.89
CA MET A 18 -10.55 -16.80 -5.16
C MET A 18 -11.12 -17.90 -4.25
N THR A 19 -11.29 -19.09 -4.83
CA THR A 19 -11.55 -20.31 -4.07
C THR A 19 -10.31 -20.73 -3.27
N SER A 20 -10.48 -21.63 -2.29
CA SER A 20 -9.35 -22.16 -1.48
C SER A 20 -8.21 -22.74 -2.34
N LEU A 21 -8.54 -23.45 -3.42
CA LEU A 21 -7.56 -23.97 -4.37
C LEU A 21 -6.82 -22.86 -5.11
N GLU A 22 -7.54 -21.84 -5.58
CA GLU A 22 -6.95 -20.71 -6.29
C GLU A 22 -6.10 -19.85 -5.37
N LYS A 23 -6.47 -19.70 -4.09
CA LYS A 23 -5.64 -19.06 -3.05
C LYS A 23 -4.34 -19.83 -2.81
N SER A 24 -4.36 -21.16 -2.83
CA SER A 24 -3.14 -21.96 -2.74
C SER A 24 -2.23 -21.77 -3.95
N ILE A 25 -2.80 -21.67 -5.15
CA ILE A 25 -2.05 -21.33 -6.38
C ILE A 25 -1.45 -19.92 -6.27
N ALA A 26 -2.25 -18.95 -5.84
CA ALA A 26 -1.81 -17.56 -5.61
C ALA A 26 -0.63 -17.50 -4.65
N GLN A 27 -0.76 -18.14 -3.47
CA GLN A 27 0.28 -18.18 -2.46
C GLN A 27 1.58 -18.77 -3.01
N PHE A 28 1.50 -19.81 -3.82
CA PHE A 28 2.68 -20.40 -4.45
C PHE A 28 3.40 -19.39 -5.36
N PHE A 29 2.69 -18.67 -6.24
CA PHE A 29 3.29 -17.66 -7.11
C PHE A 29 3.81 -16.43 -6.35
N ILE A 30 3.20 -16.09 -5.22
CA ILE A 30 3.67 -14.99 -4.36
C ILE A 30 4.97 -15.37 -3.63
N THR A 31 5.12 -16.63 -3.21
CA THR A 31 6.23 -17.05 -2.33
C THR A 31 7.39 -17.72 -3.04
N THR A 32 7.20 -18.19 -4.28
CA THR A 32 8.17 -19.01 -5.01
C THR A 32 8.76 -18.24 -6.18
N ASP A 33 10.08 -18.17 -6.24
CA ASP A 33 10.78 -17.70 -7.44
C ASP A 33 10.84 -18.82 -8.47
N LEU A 34 10.44 -18.53 -9.71
CA LEU A 34 10.33 -19.48 -10.80
C LEU A 34 11.15 -19.04 -12.00
N THR A 35 11.82 -20.01 -12.64
CA THR A 35 12.47 -19.78 -13.92
C THR A 35 11.45 -19.88 -15.08
N PRO A 36 11.76 -19.29 -16.26
CA PRO A 36 10.90 -19.40 -17.42
C PRO A 36 10.54 -20.84 -17.82
N GLU A 37 11.49 -21.77 -17.65
CA GLU A 37 11.33 -23.19 -17.95
C GLU A 37 10.30 -23.85 -17.02
N GLU A 38 10.29 -23.45 -15.76
CA GLU A 38 9.37 -23.98 -14.75
C GLU A 38 7.92 -23.50 -14.92
N LEU A 39 7.71 -22.36 -15.61
CA LEU A 39 6.40 -21.73 -15.80
C LEU A 39 5.51 -22.38 -16.85
N THR A 40 5.93 -23.47 -17.47
CA THR A 40 5.08 -24.18 -18.43
C THR A 40 3.83 -24.75 -17.75
N ALA A 41 2.67 -24.69 -18.43
CA ALA A 41 1.42 -25.21 -17.86
C ALA A 41 1.53 -26.68 -17.42
N SER A 42 2.28 -27.49 -18.17
CA SER A 42 2.52 -28.90 -17.82
C SER A 42 3.33 -29.08 -16.52
N GLN A 43 4.35 -28.26 -16.31
CA GLN A 43 5.14 -28.32 -15.08
C GLN A 43 4.36 -27.78 -13.89
N MET A 44 3.64 -26.66 -14.05
CA MET A 44 2.84 -26.09 -12.97
C MET A 44 1.68 -26.98 -12.54
N THR A 45 0.98 -27.64 -13.49
CA THR A 45 -0.06 -28.61 -13.11
C THR A 45 0.49 -29.78 -12.29
N LYS A 46 1.67 -30.27 -12.64
CA LYS A 46 2.34 -31.35 -11.89
C LYS A 46 2.82 -30.87 -10.51
N ARG A 47 3.48 -29.71 -10.45
CA ARG A 47 4.08 -29.16 -9.21
C ARG A 47 3.02 -28.76 -8.18
N LEU A 48 1.91 -28.19 -8.64
CA LEU A 48 0.80 -27.76 -7.79
C LEU A 48 -0.28 -28.82 -7.60
N HIS A 49 -0.19 -29.95 -8.28
CA HIS A 49 -1.20 -31.00 -8.28
C HIS A 49 -2.60 -30.49 -8.67
N VAL A 50 -2.67 -29.59 -9.67
CA VAL A 50 -3.92 -28.99 -10.15
C VAL A 50 -4.17 -29.26 -11.62
N SER A 51 -5.42 -29.12 -12.06
CA SER A 51 -5.77 -29.21 -13.47
C SER A 51 -5.36 -27.94 -14.25
N GLN A 52 -5.13 -28.08 -15.56
CA GLN A 52 -4.87 -26.93 -16.43
C GLN A 52 -6.06 -25.94 -16.43
N ALA A 53 -7.28 -26.44 -16.25
CA ALA A 53 -8.47 -25.60 -16.11
C ALA A 53 -8.41 -24.74 -14.81
N ALA A 54 -7.88 -25.29 -13.72
CA ALA A 54 -7.69 -24.52 -12.47
C ALA A 54 -6.68 -23.40 -12.64
N LEU A 55 -5.52 -23.65 -13.27
CA LEU A 55 -4.53 -22.62 -13.60
C LEU A 55 -5.13 -21.53 -14.50
N THR A 56 -5.94 -21.90 -15.46
CA THR A 56 -6.59 -20.95 -16.37
C THR A 56 -7.61 -20.08 -15.63
N ARG A 57 -8.41 -20.65 -14.72
CA ARG A 57 -9.35 -19.88 -13.89
C ARG A 57 -8.63 -18.92 -12.95
N PHE A 58 -7.57 -19.38 -12.29
CA PHE A 58 -6.70 -18.52 -11.47
C PHE A 58 -6.19 -17.34 -12.29
N ALA A 59 -5.56 -17.57 -13.45
CA ALA A 59 -5.03 -16.51 -14.30
C ALA A 59 -6.11 -15.50 -14.75
N LYS A 60 -7.31 -15.99 -15.05
CA LYS A 60 -8.45 -15.12 -15.41
C LYS A 60 -8.89 -14.23 -14.25
N LYS A 61 -8.89 -14.74 -13.03
CA LYS A 61 -9.18 -13.92 -11.83
C LYS A 61 -8.12 -12.86 -11.57
N CYS A 62 -6.88 -13.12 -11.94
CA CYS A 62 -5.81 -12.12 -11.91
C CYS A 62 -5.85 -11.12 -13.09
N GLY A 63 -6.93 -11.12 -13.89
CA GLY A 63 -7.14 -10.19 -15.01
C GLY A 63 -6.47 -10.58 -16.33
N PHE A 64 -6.01 -11.83 -16.48
CA PHE A 64 -5.41 -12.33 -17.72
C PHE A 64 -6.40 -13.12 -18.57
N THR A 65 -6.16 -13.19 -19.87
CA THR A 65 -6.99 -14.00 -20.81
C THR A 65 -6.85 -15.51 -20.55
N GLY A 66 -5.78 -15.94 -19.88
CA GLY A 66 -5.51 -17.34 -19.52
C GLY A 66 -4.10 -17.52 -18.96
N TYR A 67 -3.77 -18.76 -18.58
CA TYR A 67 -2.48 -19.06 -17.95
C TYR A 67 -1.25 -18.68 -18.80
N ARG A 68 -1.34 -18.83 -20.13
CA ARG A 68 -0.22 -18.45 -21.02
C ARG A 68 0.08 -16.95 -20.97
N ALA A 69 -0.96 -16.11 -20.93
CA ALA A 69 -0.79 -14.66 -20.79
C ALA A 69 -0.22 -14.28 -19.41
N PHE A 70 -0.67 -14.95 -18.36
CA PHE A 70 -0.12 -14.81 -17.02
C PHE A 70 1.36 -15.18 -16.97
N ALA A 71 1.76 -16.35 -17.52
CA ALA A 71 3.16 -16.80 -17.54
C ALA A 71 4.06 -15.86 -18.36
N PHE A 72 3.54 -15.31 -19.44
CA PHE A 72 4.24 -14.32 -20.26
C PHE A 72 4.49 -13.02 -19.47
N ASP A 73 3.48 -12.48 -18.78
CA ASP A 73 3.61 -11.28 -17.94
C ASP A 73 4.57 -11.53 -16.76
N TYR A 74 4.57 -12.74 -16.19
CA TYR A 74 5.53 -13.14 -15.16
C TYR A 74 6.98 -13.05 -15.66
N ILE A 75 7.27 -13.57 -16.84
CA ILE A 75 8.64 -13.58 -17.43
C ILE A 75 9.06 -12.17 -17.82
N HIS A 76 8.19 -11.40 -18.50
CA HIS A 76 8.51 -10.03 -18.93
C HIS A 76 8.75 -9.09 -17.76
N GLY A 77 7.94 -9.16 -16.74
CA GLY A 77 8.16 -8.31 -15.57
C GLY A 77 9.44 -8.64 -14.80
N LEU A 78 9.96 -9.86 -14.92
CA LEU A 78 11.30 -10.19 -14.44
C LEU A 78 12.39 -9.53 -15.28
N GLN A 79 12.25 -9.53 -16.60
CA GLN A 79 13.21 -8.94 -17.54
C GLN A 79 13.25 -7.40 -17.45
N GLU A 80 12.09 -6.74 -17.42
CA GLU A 80 12.00 -5.29 -17.27
C GLU A 80 12.62 -4.81 -15.93
N ALA A 81 12.40 -5.55 -14.86
CA ALA A 81 12.98 -5.24 -13.56
C ALA A 81 14.51 -5.44 -13.56
N GLU A 82 15.04 -6.43 -14.28
CA GLU A 82 16.48 -6.61 -14.44
C GLU A 82 17.13 -5.50 -15.27
N ASP A 83 16.48 -5.06 -16.35
CA ASP A 83 17.02 -4.03 -17.25
C ASP A 83 17.13 -2.66 -16.56
N ASN A 84 16.17 -2.29 -15.73
CA ASN A 84 16.17 -1.02 -15.00
C ASN A 84 17.31 -0.89 -13.98
N PHE A 85 17.86 -2.01 -13.50
CA PHE A 85 18.88 -2.01 -12.43
C PHE A 85 20.18 -2.74 -12.83
N GLN A 86 20.46 -2.92 -14.13
CA GLN A 86 21.66 -3.60 -14.64
C GLN A 86 22.98 -2.95 -14.20
N SER A 87 22.99 -1.65 -13.91
CA SER A 87 24.19 -0.93 -13.43
C SER A 87 24.50 -1.16 -11.95
N ILE A 88 23.65 -1.87 -11.22
CA ILE A 88 23.81 -2.10 -9.78
C ILE A 88 24.40 -3.47 -9.54
N ASN A 89 25.65 -3.50 -9.07
CA ASN A 89 26.40 -4.75 -8.87
C ASN A 89 26.09 -5.45 -7.53
N LEU A 90 25.48 -4.75 -6.56
CA LEU A 90 25.17 -5.33 -5.26
C LEU A 90 23.72 -5.85 -5.25
N GLU A 91 23.54 -7.16 -5.16
CA GLU A 91 22.24 -7.82 -5.19
C GLU A 91 21.26 -7.29 -4.13
N LEU A 92 21.78 -7.01 -2.92
CA LEU A 92 20.97 -6.42 -1.85
C LEU A 92 20.42 -5.02 -2.21
N THR A 93 21.28 -4.18 -2.79
CA THR A 93 20.90 -2.83 -3.22
C THR A 93 19.85 -2.88 -4.34
N LYS A 94 20.06 -3.76 -5.31
CA LYS A 94 19.10 -4.02 -6.39
C LYS A 94 17.75 -4.43 -5.84
N ARG A 95 17.73 -5.38 -4.91
CA ARG A 95 16.50 -5.87 -4.27
C ARG A 95 15.74 -4.76 -3.54
N VAL A 96 16.44 -3.96 -2.74
CA VAL A 96 15.83 -2.82 -2.03
C VAL A 96 15.21 -1.82 -3.01
N LEU A 97 15.90 -1.47 -4.09
CA LEU A 97 15.36 -0.54 -5.09
C LEU A 97 14.14 -1.08 -5.80
N MET A 98 14.14 -2.37 -6.11
CA MET A 98 12.98 -3.04 -6.71
C MET A 98 11.78 -3.08 -5.77
N ASP A 99 11.99 -3.29 -4.47
CA ASP A 99 10.93 -3.24 -3.46
C ASP A 99 10.32 -1.83 -3.36
N TYR A 100 11.15 -0.78 -3.43
CA TYR A 100 10.67 0.61 -3.46
C TYR A 100 9.89 0.93 -4.74
N ASP A 101 10.39 0.52 -5.90
CA ASP A 101 9.71 0.72 -7.19
C ASP A 101 8.33 0.03 -7.19
N ALA A 102 8.26 -1.20 -6.72
CA ALA A 102 7.01 -1.92 -6.55
C ALA A 102 6.02 -1.20 -5.63
N LEU A 103 6.52 -0.62 -4.54
CA LEU A 103 5.70 0.11 -3.58
C LEU A 103 5.09 1.37 -4.20
N ILE A 104 5.91 2.11 -4.96
CA ILE A 104 5.47 3.31 -5.67
C ILE A 104 4.41 2.95 -6.70
N ASN A 105 4.66 1.93 -7.51
CA ASN A 105 3.72 1.48 -8.54
C ASN A 105 2.39 1.00 -7.91
N LYS A 106 2.45 0.23 -6.82
CA LYS A 106 1.27 -0.22 -6.09
C LYS A 106 0.48 0.95 -5.49
N THR A 107 1.17 1.97 -4.97
CA THR A 107 0.51 3.19 -4.48
C THR A 107 -0.17 3.95 -5.62
N TYR A 108 0.50 4.06 -6.76
CA TYR A 108 -0.07 4.71 -7.95
C TYR A 108 -1.36 4.03 -8.42
N ASP A 109 -1.41 2.70 -8.41
CA ASP A 109 -2.60 1.94 -8.79
C ASP A 109 -3.80 2.14 -7.81
N LEU A 110 -3.51 2.58 -6.58
CA LEU A 110 -4.53 2.86 -5.55
C LEU A 110 -5.00 4.33 -5.54
N VAL A 111 -4.24 5.23 -6.18
CA VAL A 111 -4.57 6.65 -6.22
C VAL A 111 -5.76 6.88 -7.15
N ASP A 112 -6.79 7.49 -6.61
CA ASP A 112 -7.93 7.98 -7.36
C ASP A 112 -7.68 9.44 -7.77
N GLU A 113 -7.26 9.64 -9.03
CA GLU A 113 -6.91 10.96 -9.54
C GLU A 113 -8.10 11.94 -9.50
N GLU A 114 -9.34 11.45 -9.60
CA GLU A 114 -10.55 12.28 -9.53
C GLU A 114 -10.72 12.92 -8.15
N LYS A 115 -10.17 12.32 -7.10
CA LYS A 115 -10.18 12.86 -5.73
C LYS A 115 -9.07 13.87 -5.46
N LEU A 116 -7.99 13.90 -6.24
CA LEU A 116 -6.85 14.76 -5.96
C LEU A 116 -7.17 16.25 -6.11
N LEU A 117 -7.91 16.64 -7.14
CA LEU A 117 -8.26 18.04 -7.35
C LEU A 117 -9.25 18.57 -6.30
N PRO A 118 -10.34 17.86 -5.95
CA PRO A 118 -11.18 18.21 -4.81
C PRO A 118 -10.39 18.35 -3.50
N LEU A 119 -9.45 17.43 -3.25
CA LEU A 119 -8.59 17.49 -2.06
C LEU A 119 -7.69 18.73 -2.06
N ALA A 120 -7.04 19.04 -3.18
CA ALA A 120 -6.21 20.24 -3.31
C ALA A 120 -7.04 21.52 -3.03
N ASN A 121 -8.25 21.60 -3.58
CA ASN A 121 -9.18 22.71 -3.32
C ASN A 121 -9.59 22.79 -1.84
N LEU A 122 -9.74 21.64 -1.18
CA LEU A 122 -10.08 21.58 0.24
C LEU A 122 -8.93 22.10 1.10
N ILE A 123 -7.69 21.72 0.77
CA ILE A 123 -6.49 22.24 1.43
C ILE A 123 -6.40 23.76 1.27
N ASP A 124 -6.56 24.27 0.05
CA ASP A 124 -6.43 25.70 -0.26
C ASP A 124 -7.48 26.58 0.47
N ARG A 125 -8.67 26.04 0.72
CA ARG A 125 -9.76 26.75 1.40
C ARG A 125 -9.74 26.63 2.91
N SER A 126 -8.86 25.81 3.47
CA SER A 126 -8.80 25.58 4.90
C SER A 126 -7.98 26.68 5.60
N ASP A 127 -8.52 27.27 6.65
CA ASP A 127 -7.81 28.26 7.47
C ASP A 127 -6.63 27.62 8.23
N ARG A 128 -6.77 26.33 8.57
CA ARG A 128 -5.75 25.58 9.30
C ARG A 128 -5.79 24.08 8.98
N VAL A 129 -4.60 23.48 8.88
CA VAL A 129 -4.44 22.06 8.61
C VAL A 129 -3.76 21.38 9.80
N TYR A 130 -4.34 20.28 10.28
CA TYR A 130 -3.78 19.46 11.35
C TYR A 130 -3.37 18.09 10.83
N PHE A 131 -2.25 17.58 11.32
CA PHE A 131 -1.72 16.27 10.97
C PHE A 131 -1.61 15.40 12.21
N PHE A 132 -2.34 14.30 12.26
CA PHE A 132 -2.36 13.35 13.37
C PHE A 132 -1.72 12.04 12.95
N GLY A 133 -0.72 11.59 13.73
CA GLY A 133 -0.08 10.30 13.51
C GLY A 133 0.53 9.78 14.80
N LYS A 134 0.75 8.47 14.91
CA LYS A 134 1.37 7.85 16.09
C LYS A 134 2.53 6.95 15.69
N GLY A 135 3.59 6.90 16.51
CA GLY A 135 4.77 6.11 16.20
C GLY A 135 5.46 6.60 14.91
N SER A 136 5.75 5.70 13.98
CA SER A 136 6.34 6.04 12.69
C SER A 136 5.46 6.95 11.84
N SER A 137 4.14 6.81 11.92
CA SER A 137 3.21 7.71 11.24
C SER A 137 3.24 9.15 11.76
N ALA A 138 3.71 9.37 12.99
CA ALA A 138 3.93 10.71 13.52
C ALA A 138 5.08 11.43 12.80
N LEU A 139 6.10 10.71 12.35
CA LEU A 139 7.19 11.28 11.55
C LEU A 139 6.68 11.77 10.20
N VAL A 140 5.76 11.03 9.58
CA VAL A 140 5.07 11.44 8.34
C VAL A 140 4.24 12.70 8.59
N ALA A 141 3.48 12.76 9.70
CA ALA A 141 2.71 13.94 10.08
C ALA A 141 3.61 15.18 10.25
N GLN A 142 4.78 15.04 10.88
CA GLN A 142 5.74 16.13 11.03
C GLN A 142 6.34 16.56 9.69
N GLU A 143 6.68 15.63 8.81
CA GLU A 143 7.20 15.94 7.48
C GLU A 143 6.15 16.69 6.65
N MET A 144 4.89 16.26 6.68
CA MET A 144 3.78 16.95 6.01
C MET A 144 3.59 18.38 6.55
N LYS A 145 3.63 18.56 7.88
CA LYS A 145 3.62 19.91 8.48
C LYS A 145 4.71 20.79 7.87
N LEU A 146 5.97 20.32 7.84
CA LEU A 146 7.08 21.11 7.31
C LEU A 146 6.90 21.48 5.84
N ARG A 147 6.39 20.56 5.02
CA ARG A 147 6.12 20.81 3.60
C ARG A 147 5.02 21.85 3.42
N PHE A 148 3.92 21.71 4.15
CA PHE A 148 2.78 22.64 4.08
C PHE A 148 3.14 24.04 4.59
N MET A 149 3.92 24.16 5.67
CA MET A 149 4.44 25.43 6.14
C MET A 149 5.28 26.15 5.08
N ARG A 150 6.09 25.41 4.30
CA ARG A 150 6.89 25.99 3.20
C ARG A 150 6.03 26.49 2.04
N LEU A 151 4.82 25.97 1.90
CA LEU A 151 3.81 26.42 0.93
C LEU A 151 2.94 27.57 1.47
N GLY A 152 3.15 27.99 2.74
CA GLY A 152 2.44 29.11 3.36
C GLY A 152 1.20 28.72 4.15
N PHE A 153 0.90 27.43 4.32
CA PHE A 153 -0.25 26.99 5.10
C PHE A 153 0.01 27.10 6.62
N ILE A 154 -1.02 27.49 7.37
CA ILE A 154 -1.01 27.41 8.82
C ILE A 154 -1.33 25.97 9.22
N CYS A 155 -0.35 25.27 9.76
CA CYS A 155 -0.51 23.87 10.07
C CYS A 155 0.28 23.41 11.29
N ASP A 156 -0.21 22.36 11.96
CA ASP A 156 0.41 21.71 13.10
C ASP A 156 0.33 20.19 13.00
N ALA A 157 1.28 19.50 13.65
CA ALA A 157 1.33 18.05 13.71
C ALA A 157 1.42 17.56 15.15
N TYR A 158 0.68 16.53 15.48
CA TYR A 158 0.60 15.93 16.82
C TYR A 158 0.82 14.42 16.75
N SER A 159 1.47 13.88 17.79
CA SER A 159 1.94 12.48 17.82
C SER A 159 1.36 11.64 18.95
N ASP A 160 0.57 12.26 19.83
CA ASP A 160 0.01 11.63 21.02
C ASP A 160 -1.44 12.05 21.29
N THR A 161 -2.09 11.35 22.19
CA THR A 161 -3.50 11.51 22.51
C THR A 161 -3.80 12.90 23.12
N ASP A 162 -2.89 13.43 23.91
CA ASP A 162 -3.08 14.73 24.57
C ASP A 162 -3.01 15.84 23.50
N GLY A 163 -2.02 15.76 22.61
CA GLY A 163 -1.90 16.67 21.48
C GLY A 163 -3.12 16.62 20.55
N PHE A 164 -3.67 15.43 20.27
CA PHE A 164 -4.92 15.30 19.50
C PHE A 164 -6.09 15.98 20.20
N THR A 165 -6.18 15.84 21.51
CA THR A 165 -7.25 16.45 22.31
C THR A 165 -7.13 17.97 22.30
N TRP A 166 -5.92 18.50 22.47
CA TRP A 166 -5.67 19.94 22.41
C TRP A 166 -5.97 20.51 21.03
N ALA A 167 -5.49 19.88 19.96
CA ALA A 167 -5.79 20.28 18.60
C ALA A 167 -7.30 20.29 18.34
N ASN A 168 -7.98 19.22 18.74
CA ASN A 168 -9.44 19.12 18.57
C ASN A 168 -10.20 20.19 19.34
N SER A 169 -9.66 20.78 20.40
CA SER A 169 -10.31 21.91 21.08
C SER A 169 -10.35 23.18 20.22
N LEU A 170 -9.44 23.30 19.25
CA LEU A 170 -9.32 24.44 18.33
C LEU A 170 -9.93 24.19 16.96
N VAL A 171 -10.27 22.94 16.66
CA VAL A 171 -10.87 22.53 15.38
C VAL A 171 -12.27 23.08 15.20
N ASN A 172 -12.58 23.57 14.00
CA ASN A 172 -13.88 24.04 13.55
C ASN A 172 -14.12 23.65 12.07
N ASP A 173 -15.20 24.12 11.46
CA ASP A 173 -15.63 23.82 10.09
C ASP A 173 -14.70 24.36 8.99
N ASN A 174 -13.81 25.30 9.31
CA ASN A 174 -12.78 25.82 8.40
C ASN A 174 -11.44 25.05 8.53
N CYS A 175 -11.39 24.00 9.34
CA CYS A 175 -10.19 23.20 9.53
C CYS A 175 -10.21 21.93 8.68
N LEU A 176 -9.01 21.51 8.26
CA LEU A 176 -8.76 20.22 7.64
C LEU A 176 -7.87 19.38 8.55
N VAL A 177 -8.25 18.13 8.79
CA VAL A 177 -7.49 17.23 9.68
C VAL A 177 -7.10 15.96 8.93
N PHE A 178 -5.80 15.73 8.79
CA PHE A 178 -5.24 14.49 8.26
C PHE A 178 -4.89 13.53 9.38
N GLY A 179 -5.30 12.29 9.26
CA GLY A 179 -4.87 11.19 10.11
C GLY A 179 -4.03 10.18 9.35
N PHE A 180 -2.91 9.80 9.92
CA PHE A 180 -2.03 8.77 9.36
C PHE A 180 -2.13 7.51 10.22
N SER A 181 -2.78 6.48 9.69
CA SER A 181 -2.89 5.18 10.34
C SER A 181 -2.70 4.09 9.30
N LEU A 182 -1.47 3.61 9.16
CA LEU A 182 -1.11 2.65 8.13
C LEU A 182 -2.03 1.41 8.14
N SER A 183 -2.28 0.84 9.31
CA SER A 183 -3.16 -0.33 9.49
C SER A 183 -4.66 0.00 9.57
N GLY A 184 -5.07 1.27 9.52
CA GLY A 184 -6.44 1.68 9.79
C GLY A 184 -6.93 1.46 11.24
N LYS A 185 -6.11 0.80 12.07
CA LYS A 185 -6.50 0.30 13.41
C LYS A 185 -5.95 1.10 14.60
N THR A 186 -5.27 2.23 14.35
CA THR A 186 -4.77 3.09 15.43
C THR A 186 -5.92 3.87 16.07
N SER A 187 -6.54 3.28 17.06
CA SER A 187 -7.79 3.75 17.69
C SER A 187 -7.73 5.22 18.13
N SER A 188 -6.57 5.69 18.63
CA SER A 188 -6.41 7.08 19.04
C SER A 188 -6.47 8.06 17.87
N VAL A 189 -5.90 7.72 16.71
CA VAL A 189 -5.97 8.55 15.49
C VAL A 189 -7.39 8.53 14.92
N ILE A 190 -7.99 7.36 14.79
CA ILE A 190 -9.38 7.22 14.28
C ILE A 190 -10.36 7.99 15.17
N LYS A 191 -10.25 7.85 16.50
CA LYS A 191 -11.09 8.59 17.45
C LYS A 191 -10.88 10.09 17.35
N ALA A 192 -9.64 10.54 17.16
CA ALA A 192 -9.34 11.97 17.02
C ALA A 192 -9.93 12.55 15.72
N LEU A 193 -9.85 11.83 14.60
CA LEU A 193 -10.52 12.21 13.34
C LEU A 193 -12.03 12.28 13.51
N TYR A 194 -12.63 11.27 14.15
CA TYR A 194 -14.06 11.29 14.45
C TYR A 194 -14.46 12.51 15.29
N GLN A 195 -13.70 12.84 16.32
CA GLN A 195 -13.94 14.02 17.15
C GLN A 195 -13.82 15.34 16.36
N ALA A 196 -12.85 15.41 15.43
CA ALA A 196 -12.70 16.57 14.54
C ALA A 196 -13.88 16.71 13.59
N SER A 197 -14.36 15.62 12.99
CA SER A 197 -15.53 15.62 12.11
C SER A 197 -16.80 16.07 12.83
N GLN A 198 -16.98 15.66 14.09
CA GLN A 198 -18.12 16.12 14.92
C GLN A 198 -18.08 17.61 15.24
N ARG A 199 -16.94 18.27 15.05
CA ARG A 199 -16.77 19.73 15.18
C ARG A 199 -16.87 20.47 13.85
N GLY A 200 -17.25 19.77 12.79
CA GLY A 200 -17.46 20.31 11.45
C GLY A 200 -16.23 20.30 10.56
N ALA A 201 -15.04 19.91 11.07
CA ALA A 201 -13.84 19.84 10.24
C ALA A 201 -13.99 18.80 9.14
N LYS A 202 -13.36 19.06 8.01
CA LYS A 202 -13.11 18.04 7.00
C LYS A 202 -11.97 17.13 7.47
N THR A 203 -12.15 15.84 7.31
CA THR A 203 -11.19 14.84 7.83
C THR A 203 -10.79 13.86 6.76
N ILE A 204 -9.50 13.53 6.70
CA ILE A 204 -8.91 12.64 5.71
C ILE A 204 -8.07 11.60 6.43
N LEU A 205 -8.32 10.33 6.13
CA LEU A 205 -7.53 9.21 6.64
C LEU A 205 -6.62 8.66 5.53
N LEU A 206 -5.31 8.62 5.79
CA LEU A 206 -4.36 7.88 4.96
C LEU A 206 -4.11 6.52 5.58
N THR A 207 -4.41 5.46 4.83
CA THR A 207 -4.32 4.08 5.32
C THR A 207 -3.99 3.09 4.20
N THR A 208 -3.50 1.91 4.59
CA THR A 208 -3.38 0.76 3.68
C THR A 208 -4.55 -0.22 3.82
N ASP A 209 -5.41 0.01 4.80
CA ASP A 209 -6.58 -0.83 5.05
C ASP A 209 -7.65 -0.54 4.00
N THR A 210 -7.94 -1.51 3.17
CA THR A 210 -8.97 -1.45 2.13
C THR A 210 -10.23 -2.24 2.51
N GLU A 211 -10.21 -2.93 3.65
CA GLU A 211 -11.31 -3.79 4.09
C GLU A 211 -12.28 -3.09 5.06
N THR A 212 -11.76 -2.16 5.86
CA THR A 212 -12.58 -1.46 6.85
C THR A 212 -13.43 -0.37 6.19
N ASP A 213 -14.73 -0.45 6.36
CA ASP A 213 -15.64 0.64 6.02
C ASP A 213 -15.59 1.70 7.12
N PHE A 214 -15.01 2.86 6.80
CA PHE A 214 -14.95 4.01 7.70
C PHE A 214 -16.19 4.90 7.60
N GLY A 215 -17.17 4.55 6.75
CA GLY A 215 -18.36 5.33 6.49
C GLY A 215 -18.06 6.69 5.84
N ASP A 216 -19.06 7.57 5.84
CA ASP A 216 -18.96 8.93 5.27
C ASP A 216 -18.33 9.94 6.25
N ILE A 217 -17.70 9.48 7.33
CA ILE A 217 -17.19 10.35 8.40
C ILE A 217 -15.94 11.08 7.96
N PHE A 218 -15.10 10.43 7.15
CA PHE A 218 -13.90 11.02 6.57
C PHE A 218 -13.60 10.46 5.17
N ASP A 219 -12.97 11.30 4.36
CA ASP A 219 -12.41 10.84 3.08
C ASP A 219 -11.23 9.91 3.33
N VAL A 220 -11.17 8.81 2.61
CA VAL A 220 -10.09 7.81 2.76
C VAL A 220 -9.18 7.85 1.54
N ILE A 221 -7.88 8.00 1.79
CA ILE A 221 -6.82 7.86 0.79
C ILE A 221 -6.08 6.57 1.06
N HIS A 222 -6.16 5.65 0.12
CA HIS A 222 -5.43 4.39 0.19
C HIS A 222 -4.00 4.57 -0.32
N VAL A 223 -3.05 4.05 0.44
CA VAL A 223 -1.63 4.01 0.07
C VAL A 223 -1.14 2.57 0.14
N SER A 224 -0.09 2.25 -0.60
CA SER A 224 0.49 0.91 -0.54
C SER A 224 1.14 0.63 0.81
N SER A 225 1.01 -0.61 1.26
CA SER A 225 1.66 -1.10 2.48
C SER A 225 3.03 -1.68 2.18
N THR A 226 3.98 -1.39 3.06
CA THR A 226 5.28 -2.05 3.14
C THR A 226 5.26 -3.34 3.96
N LEU A 227 4.13 -4.05 4.05
CA LEU A 227 4.08 -5.30 4.82
C LEU A 227 5.19 -6.28 4.44
N SER A 228 5.68 -6.24 3.19
CA SER A 228 6.88 -6.97 2.78
C SER A 228 8.19 -6.38 3.32
N LEU A 229 8.25 -5.08 3.65
CA LEU A 229 9.44 -4.45 4.25
C LEU A 229 9.55 -4.72 5.77
N ILE A 230 8.47 -5.09 6.45
CA ILE A 230 8.54 -5.55 7.84
C ILE A 230 9.42 -6.80 7.95
N HIS A 231 9.41 -7.66 6.94
CA HIS A 231 10.30 -8.80 6.87
C HIS A 231 11.77 -8.45 6.59
N ILE A 232 12.06 -7.25 6.07
CA ILE A 232 13.43 -6.73 5.89
C ILE A 232 13.93 -6.09 7.18
N SER A 233 13.06 -5.54 8.00
CA SER A 233 13.41 -4.90 9.27
C SER A 233 13.36 -5.84 10.49
N GLU A 234 12.84 -7.06 10.36
CA GLU A 234 13.07 -8.08 11.37
C GLU A 234 14.55 -8.49 11.31
N PRO A 235 15.33 -8.25 12.39
CA PRO A 235 16.67 -8.80 12.45
C PRO A 235 16.52 -10.32 12.34
N THR A 236 16.98 -10.86 11.22
CA THR A 236 17.05 -12.29 11.03
C THR A 236 17.73 -12.88 12.27
N ARG A 237 17.03 -13.71 13.03
CA ARG A 237 17.53 -14.49 14.16
C ARG A 237 18.62 -15.52 13.74
N LEU A 238 19.28 -15.27 12.64
CA LEU A 238 20.34 -16.09 12.02
C LEU A 238 21.74 -15.53 12.28
N GLY A 239 21.96 -14.88 13.41
CA GLY A 239 23.25 -14.34 13.79
C GLY A 239 23.62 -14.54 15.27
N MET A 240 22.92 -15.43 15.98
CA MET A 240 23.31 -15.81 17.34
C MET A 240 23.45 -17.33 17.44
N ILE A 241 24.55 -17.86 16.91
CA ILE A 241 25.24 -19.08 17.38
C ILE A 241 26.71 -18.77 17.41
#